data_de6f16447c64deb4bc01c62dc7a130a2
#
_entry.id   de6f16447c64deb4bc01c62dc7a130a2
#
_cell.length_a   1.000
_cell.length_b   1.000
_cell.length_c   1.000
_cell.angle_alpha   90.00
_cell.angle_beta   90.00
_cell.angle_gamma   90.00
#
_symmetry.space_group_name_H-M   'P 1'
#
loop_
_entity.id
_entity.type
_entity.pdbx_description
1 polymer ?
#
loop_
_entity_poly.entity_id
_entity_poly.type
_entity_poly.pdbx_seq_one_letter_code
_entity_poly.pdbx_strand_id
1 'polypeptide(L)'
;VMFGNPETTPGGRALKFYASVRLDVRGNTQIKGTGDQKDTNVGKETKIKVVKNKVAPPFKEAMVEIMYGEGISRTGELVKIATDLDIIQKAGAWYSYNGEKIGQGSENAKKFLADHPEIFDEIDHKVRVHFGLIEEDEAVKNLDKTEEAAPVVEEVTLDLDDAIEIED
;
A
#
# COMPACT_ATOMS: atom_id res chain seq x y z
N VAL A 1 -4.15 -40.69 -7.75
CA VAL A 1 -3.29 -40.46 -8.93
C VAL A 1 -1.86 -40.50 -8.47
N MET A 2 -1.06 -41.43 -8.99
CA MET A 2 0.30 -41.69 -8.54
C MET A 2 1.29 -40.61 -9.03
N PHE A 3 0.95 -39.91 -10.10
CA PHE A 3 1.68 -38.77 -10.67
C PHE A 3 0.72 -37.67 -11.08
N GLY A 4 1.03 -36.41 -10.73
CA GLY A 4 0.26 -35.22 -11.07
C GLY A 4 -0.44 -34.56 -9.88
N ASN A 5 -1.16 -33.47 -10.13
CA ASN A 5 -1.91 -32.77 -9.09
C ASN A 5 -3.13 -33.62 -8.66
N PRO A 6 -3.22 -34.04 -7.38
CA PRO A 6 -4.32 -34.83 -6.87
C PRO A 6 -5.66 -34.05 -6.84
N GLU A 7 -5.62 -32.73 -6.93
CA GLU A 7 -6.80 -31.89 -6.91
C GLU A 7 -7.54 -31.95 -8.24
N THR A 8 -8.79 -32.36 -8.21
CA THR A 8 -9.65 -32.44 -9.37
C THR A 8 -10.98 -31.73 -9.12
N THR A 9 -11.51 -31.02 -10.14
CA THR A 9 -12.80 -30.36 -10.01
C THR A 9 -13.92 -31.39 -10.12
N PRO A 10 -14.99 -31.29 -9.30
CA PRO A 10 -16.20 -32.06 -9.48
C PRO A 10 -16.76 -31.86 -10.91
N GLY A 11 -17.32 -32.89 -11.54
CA GLY A 11 -17.84 -32.81 -12.89
C GLY A 11 -16.82 -33.01 -14.02
N GLY A 12 -15.59 -33.45 -13.70
CA GLY A 12 -14.60 -33.87 -14.68
C GLY A 12 -13.84 -32.72 -15.37
N ARG A 13 -13.36 -32.98 -16.59
CA ARG A 13 -12.45 -32.06 -17.29
C ARG A 13 -13.15 -30.92 -18.02
N ALA A 14 -14.46 -31.00 -18.30
CA ALA A 14 -15.18 -30.02 -19.09
C ALA A 14 -15.08 -28.60 -18.58
N LEU A 15 -15.25 -28.40 -17.26
CA LEU A 15 -15.17 -27.08 -16.63
C LEU A 15 -13.82 -26.40 -16.86
N LYS A 16 -12.72 -27.16 -16.86
CA LYS A 16 -11.37 -26.60 -17.12
C LYS A 16 -11.23 -26.00 -18.51
N PHE A 17 -11.96 -26.51 -19.51
CA PHE A 17 -11.94 -26.01 -20.88
C PHE A 17 -12.89 -24.82 -21.06
N TYR A 18 -14.08 -24.87 -20.50
CA TYR A 18 -15.10 -23.83 -20.65
C TYR A 18 -14.77 -22.55 -19.87
N ALA A 19 -14.16 -22.64 -18.67
CA ALA A 19 -13.82 -21.48 -17.88
C ALA A 19 -12.92 -20.49 -18.65
N SER A 20 -13.27 -19.22 -18.66
CA SER A 20 -12.46 -18.14 -19.23
C SER A 20 -11.29 -17.77 -18.32
N VAL A 21 -11.53 -17.74 -17.02
CA VAL A 21 -10.51 -17.49 -16.00
C VAL A 21 -10.58 -18.62 -14.96
N ARG A 22 -9.43 -19.05 -14.49
CA ARG A 22 -9.31 -20.00 -13.39
C ARG A 22 -8.27 -19.53 -12.40
N LEU A 23 -8.69 -19.41 -11.16
CA LEU A 23 -7.84 -18.99 -10.03
C LEU A 23 -7.59 -20.19 -9.12
N ASP A 24 -6.35 -20.30 -8.63
CA ASP A 24 -5.96 -21.16 -7.52
C ASP A 24 -5.84 -20.27 -6.29
N VAL A 25 -6.69 -20.50 -5.28
CA VAL A 25 -6.76 -19.70 -4.06
C VAL A 25 -6.33 -20.57 -2.89
N ARG A 26 -5.19 -20.22 -2.29
CA ARG A 26 -4.61 -21.00 -1.18
C ARG A 26 -4.32 -20.10 0.00
N GLY A 27 -4.94 -20.44 1.14
CA GLY A 27 -4.57 -19.82 2.40
C GLY A 27 -3.17 -20.26 2.83
N ASN A 28 -2.33 -19.29 3.19
CA ASN A 28 -0.95 -19.48 3.58
C ASN A 28 -0.82 -19.37 5.11
N THR A 29 -0.60 -18.18 5.62
CA THR A 29 -0.31 -17.93 7.03
C THR A 29 -1.54 -17.39 7.74
N GLN A 30 -1.75 -17.79 9.00
CA GLN A 30 -2.80 -17.23 9.84
C GLN A 30 -2.35 -15.87 10.39
N ILE A 31 -3.24 -14.89 10.34
CA ILE A 31 -3.03 -13.56 10.93
C ILE A 31 -3.61 -13.59 12.33
N LYS A 32 -2.76 -13.31 13.31
CA LYS A 32 -3.15 -13.23 14.72
C LYS A 32 -3.57 -11.79 15.06
N GLY A 33 -4.53 -11.68 15.96
CA GLY A 33 -4.93 -10.38 16.50
C GLY A 33 -3.81 -9.69 17.30
N THR A 34 -4.03 -8.46 17.65
CA THR A 34 -3.13 -7.64 18.48
C THR A 34 -3.77 -7.35 19.84
N GLY A 35 -2.96 -7.01 20.84
CA GLY A 35 -3.46 -6.70 22.18
C GLY A 35 -4.09 -7.92 22.86
N ASP A 36 -5.33 -7.83 23.28
CA ASP A 36 -6.07 -8.87 24.00
C ASP A 36 -6.42 -10.09 23.11
N GLN A 37 -6.32 -9.93 21.79
CA GLN A 37 -6.64 -10.98 20.82
C GLN A 37 -5.40 -11.70 20.25
N LYS A 38 -4.25 -11.62 20.89
CA LYS A 38 -2.99 -12.22 20.41
C LYS A 38 -3.04 -13.71 20.09
N ASP A 39 -3.90 -14.45 20.78
CA ASP A 39 -4.07 -15.88 20.59
C ASP A 39 -5.21 -16.24 19.64
N THR A 40 -5.95 -15.23 19.16
CA THR A 40 -7.07 -15.42 18.25
C THR A 40 -6.62 -15.20 16.80
N ASN A 41 -7.00 -16.10 15.91
CA ASN A 41 -6.80 -15.92 14.49
C ASN A 41 -7.89 -14.97 13.95
N VAL A 42 -7.48 -13.79 13.51
CA VAL A 42 -8.39 -12.73 13.00
C VAL A 42 -8.46 -12.71 11.49
N GLY A 43 -7.56 -13.42 10.82
CA GLY A 43 -7.52 -13.44 9.37
C GLY A 43 -6.56 -14.48 8.84
N LYS A 44 -6.39 -14.49 7.51
CA LYS A 44 -5.49 -15.39 6.81
C LYS A 44 -4.85 -14.69 5.62
N GLU A 45 -3.53 -14.76 5.53
CA GLU A 45 -2.83 -14.42 4.31
C GLU A 45 -3.13 -15.48 3.24
N THR A 46 -3.56 -15.05 2.09
CA THR A 46 -4.06 -15.94 1.03
C THR A 46 -3.34 -15.63 -0.28
N LYS A 47 -2.76 -16.66 -0.87
CA LYS A 47 -2.16 -16.59 -2.19
C LYS A 47 -3.21 -16.87 -3.26
N ILE A 48 -3.34 -15.96 -4.22
CA ILE A 48 -4.20 -16.10 -5.40
C ILE A 48 -3.30 -16.20 -6.62
N LYS A 49 -3.43 -17.28 -7.37
CA LYS A 49 -2.68 -17.51 -8.61
C LYS A 49 -3.62 -17.66 -9.79
N VAL A 50 -3.38 -16.91 -10.85
CA VAL A 50 -4.10 -17.04 -12.10
C VAL A 50 -3.53 -18.22 -12.88
N VAL A 51 -4.19 -19.38 -12.85
CA VAL A 51 -3.72 -20.60 -13.52
C VAL A 51 -4.17 -20.74 -14.94
N LYS A 52 -5.25 -20.00 -15.34
CA LYS A 52 -5.74 -19.88 -16.70
C LYS A 52 -6.40 -18.52 -16.88
N ASN A 53 -6.11 -17.87 -18.00
CA ASN A 53 -6.79 -16.65 -18.42
C ASN A 53 -6.84 -16.60 -19.95
N LYS A 54 -8.05 -16.37 -20.51
CA LYS A 54 -8.26 -16.25 -21.96
C LYS A 54 -8.30 -14.80 -22.44
N VAL A 55 -8.41 -13.84 -21.50
CA VAL A 55 -8.60 -12.41 -21.80
C VAL A 55 -7.40 -11.54 -21.44
N ALA A 56 -6.42 -12.08 -20.71
CA ALA A 56 -5.18 -11.40 -20.33
C ALA A 56 -4.07 -12.43 -20.08
N PRO A 57 -2.78 -12.01 -19.96
CA PRO A 57 -1.67 -12.91 -19.63
C PRO A 57 -1.93 -13.68 -18.34
N PRO A 58 -1.82 -15.02 -18.35
CA PRO A 58 -1.99 -15.84 -17.14
C PRO A 58 -0.74 -15.85 -16.26
N PHE A 59 -0.78 -16.64 -15.18
CA PHE A 59 0.31 -16.93 -14.24
C PHE A 59 0.75 -15.78 -13.33
N LYS A 60 -0.03 -14.69 -13.27
CA LYS A 60 0.16 -13.67 -12.24
C LYS A 60 -0.29 -14.20 -10.88
N GLU A 61 0.39 -13.74 -9.84
CA GLU A 61 0.12 -14.11 -8.45
C GLU A 61 -0.09 -12.85 -7.63
N ALA A 62 -0.99 -12.92 -6.65
CA ALA A 62 -1.20 -11.89 -5.64
C ALA A 62 -1.27 -12.53 -4.26
N MET A 63 -0.75 -11.82 -3.26
CA MET A 63 -0.88 -12.17 -1.84
C MET A 63 -1.80 -11.15 -1.21
N VAL A 64 -2.91 -11.61 -0.64
CA VAL A 64 -3.93 -10.76 -0.02
C VAL A 64 -4.18 -11.19 1.43
N GLU A 65 -4.45 -10.23 2.30
CA GLU A 65 -4.89 -10.47 3.68
C GLU A 65 -6.42 -10.52 3.71
N ILE A 66 -6.98 -11.67 4.09
CA ILE A 66 -8.42 -11.85 4.27
C ILE A 66 -8.73 -11.84 5.76
N MET A 67 -9.38 -10.79 6.22
CA MET A 67 -9.83 -10.64 7.61
C MET A 67 -11.19 -11.29 7.79
N TYR A 68 -11.38 -12.02 8.89
CA TYR A 68 -12.62 -12.71 9.16
C TYR A 68 -13.73 -11.72 9.51
N GLY A 69 -14.85 -11.80 8.77
CA GLY A 69 -15.98 -10.90 8.91
C GLY A 69 -15.91 -9.61 8.08
N GLU A 70 -14.70 -9.19 7.68
CA GLU A 70 -14.48 -7.94 6.93
C GLU A 70 -14.13 -8.17 5.46
N GLY A 71 -13.44 -9.28 5.16
CA GLY A 71 -12.99 -9.60 3.80
C GLY A 71 -11.53 -9.17 3.55
N ILE A 72 -11.23 -8.74 2.33
CA ILE A 72 -9.86 -8.34 1.93
C ILE A 72 -9.51 -7.01 2.60
N SER A 73 -8.37 -6.97 3.31
CA SER A 73 -7.86 -5.78 3.99
C SER A 73 -7.23 -4.80 2.98
N ARG A 74 -8.01 -3.80 2.56
CA ARG A 74 -7.53 -2.76 1.62
C ARG A 74 -6.38 -1.93 2.21
N THR A 75 -6.48 -1.56 3.48
CA THR A 75 -5.41 -0.81 4.18
C THR A 75 -4.13 -1.63 4.31
N GLY A 76 -4.24 -2.94 4.58
CA GLY A 76 -3.10 -3.84 4.65
C GLY A 76 -2.37 -3.97 3.33
N GLU A 77 -3.12 -4.13 2.24
CA GLU A 77 -2.56 -4.18 0.89
C GLU A 77 -1.88 -2.87 0.50
N LEU A 78 -2.56 -1.73 0.77
CA LEU A 78 -2.03 -0.41 0.44
C LEU A 78 -0.71 -0.13 1.16
N VAL A 79 -0.63 -0.38 2.49
CA VAL A 79 0.62 -0.22 3.26
C VAL A 79 1.74 -1.07 2.68
N LYS A 80 1.46 -2.32 2.31
CA LYS A 80 2.47 -3.23 1.75
C LYS A 80 2.97 -2.74 0.38
N ILE A 81 2.05 -2.48 -0.54
CA ILE A 81 2.39 -2.04 -1.91
C ILE A 81 3.10 -0.68 -1.88
N ALA A 82 2.58 0.29 -1.10
CA ALA A 82 3.17 1.61 -1.00
C ALA A 82 4.58 1.56 -0.35
N THR A 83 4.83 0.61 0.56
CA THR A 83 6.16 0.38 1.12
C THR A 83 7.11 -0.26 0.09
N ASP A 84 6.62 -1.21 -0.72
CA ASP A 84 7.40 -1.85 -1.78
C ASP A 84 7.77 -0.85 -2.91
N LEU A 85 6.98 0.20 -3.08
CA LEU A 85 7.18 1.30 -4.03
C LEU A 85 7.93 2.51 -3.43
N ASP A 86 8.37 2.44 -2.18
CA ASP A 86 8.99 3.55 -1.43
C ASP A 86 8.12 4.81 -1.32
N ILE A 87 6.82 4.73 -1.60
CA ILE A 87 5.84 5.80 -1.35
C ILE A 87 5.67 5.99 0.17
N ILE A 88 5.54 4.89 0.91
CA ILE A 88 5.65 4.85 2.37
C ILE A 88 7.07 4.39 2.72
N GLN A 89 7.80 5.22 3.43
CA GLN A 89 9.15 4.93 3.86
C GLN A 89 9.13 4.04 5.11
N LYS A 90 9.97 3.00 5.12
CA LYS A 90 10.12 2.10 6.25
C LYS A 90 11.53 2.15 6.81
N ALA A 91 11.68 2.62 8.05
CA ALA A 91 12.94 2.65 8.80
C ALA A 91 12.84 1.75 10.03
N GLY A 92 13.38 0.52 9.93
CA GLY A 92 13.23 -0.49 10.96
C GLY A 92 11.77 -0.88 11.18
N ALA A 93 11.24 -0.59 12.37
CA ALA A 93 9.82 -0.84 12.70
C ALA A 93 8.91 0.36 12.39
N TRP A 94 9.45 1.51 12.02
CA TRP A 94 8.68 2.73 11.79
C TRP A 94 8.30 2.89 10.34
N TYR A 95 7.05 3.30 10.13
CA TYR A 95 6.49 3.70 8.85
C TYR A 95 6.30 5.21 8.84
N SER A 96 6.67 5.88 7.75
CA SER A 96 6.51 7.32 7.58
C SER A 96 6.03 7.65 6.17
N TYR A 97 5.26 8.72 6.07
CA TYR A 97 4.76 9.26 4.83
C TYR A 97 4.94 10.78 4.84
N ASN A 98 5.48 11.37 3.77
CA ASN A 98 5.83 12.80 3.66
C ASN A 98 6.60 13.33 4.89
N GLY A 99 7.53 12.53 5.43
CA GLY A 99 8.32 12.90 6.61
C GLY A 99 7.61 12.73 7.96
N GLU A 100 6.31 12.47 7.99
CA GLU A 100 5.54 12.20 9.19
C GLU A 100 5.51 10.71 9.53
N LYS A 101 5.62 10.39 10.82
CA LYS A 101 5.51 9.01 11.30
C LYS A 101 4.04 8.60 11.36
N ILE A 102 3.67 7.61 10.55
CA ILE A 102 2.30 7.07 10.51
C ILE A 102 2.08 5.86 11.42
N GLY A 103 3.14 5.22 11.90
CA GLY A 103 3.00 4.15 12.89
C GLY A 103 4.25 3.34 13.13
N GLN A 104 4.31 2.72 14.31
CA GLN A 104 5.30 1.70 14.62
C GLN A 104 4.70 0.32 14.41
N GLY A 105 5.21 -0.42 13.42
CA GLY A 105 4.66 -1.69 12.97
C GLY A 105 3.51 -1.53 11.97
N SER A 106 3.31 -2.57 11.15
CA SER A 106 2.30 -2.60 10.09
C SER A 106 0.88 -2.34 10.60
N GLU A 107 0.52 -2.91 11.76
CA GLU A 107 -0.83 -2.79 12.30
C GLU A 107 -1.17 -1.35 12.72
N ASN A 108 -0.20 -0.59 13.26
CA ASN A 108 -0.44 0.81 13.59
C ASN A 108 -0.51 1.69 12.34
N ALA A 109 0.29 1.40 11.31
CA ALA A 109 0.19 2.08 10.02
C ALA A 109 -1.16 1.81 9.35
N LYS A 110 -1.68 0.57 9.39
CA LYS A 110 -3.02 0.22 8.88
C LYS A 110 -4.11 1.00 9.61
N LYS A 111 -4.04 1.08 10.96
CA LYS A 111 -5.00 1.84 11.75
C LYS A 111 -4.95 3.33 11.43
N PHE A 112 -3.75 3.89 11.33
CA PHE A 112 -3.58 5.29 10.94
C PHE A 112 -4.25 5.60 9.60
N LEU A 113 -4.04 4.76 8.57
CA LEU A 113 -4.69 4.94 7.27
C LEU A 113 -6.21 4.72 7.32
N ALA A 114 -6.71 3.87 8.21
CA ALA A 114 -8.14 3.71 8.41
C ALA A 114 -8.79 4.94 9.06
N ASP A 115 -8.06 5.61 9.97
CA ASP A 115 -8.50 6.82 10.67
C ASP A 115 -8.32 8.10 9.82
N HIS A 116 -7.50 8.06 8.75
CA HIS A 116 -7.18 9.19 7.87
C HIS A 116 -7.46 8.83 6.41
N PRO A 117 -8.73 8.85 5.98
CA PRO A 117 -9.15 8.46 4.64
C PRO A 117 -8.55 9.36 3.53
N GLU A 118 -8.28 10.63 3.82
CA GLU A 118 -7.62 11.56 2.91
C GLU A 118 -6.21 11.11 2.53
N ILE A 119 -5.41 10.66 3.52
CA ILE A 119 -4.06 10.15 3.28
C ILE A 119 -4.11 8.78 2.59
N PHE A 120 -5.09 7.96 2.95
CA PHE A 120 -5.34 6.69 2.27
C PHE A 120 -5.59 6.90 0.78
N ASP A 121 -6.49 7.82 0.42
CA ASP A 121 -6.87 8.10 -0.96
C ASP A 121 -5.69 8.69 -1.75
N GLU A 122 -4.88 9.55 -1.14
CA GLU A 122 -3.67 10.12 -1.76
C GLU A 122 -2.64 9.02 -2.10
N ILE A 123 -2.38 8.11 -1.15
CA ILE A 123 -1.45 7.00 -1.35
C ILE A 123 -2.01 6.01 -2.38
N ASP A 124 -3.31 5.67 -2.33
CA ASP A 124 -3.97 4.78 -3.30
C ASP A 124 -3.89 5.37 -4.71
N HIS A 125 -4.09 6.69 -4.84
CA HIS A 125 -3.93 7.39 -6.11
C HIS A 125 -2.50 7.26 -6.66
N LYS A 126 -1.47 7.56 -5.84
CA LYS A 126 -0.05 7.43 -6.24
C LYS A 126 0.29 6.00 -6.68
N VAL A 127 -0.21 5.00 -5.95
CA VAL A 127 -0.02 3.58 -6.29
C VAL A 127 -0.70 3.25 -7.63
N ARG A 128 -1.93 3.70 -7.87
CA ARG A 128 -2.66 3.44 -9.12
C ARG A 128 -2.01 4.12 -10.33
N VAL A 129 -1.52 5.34 -10.16
CA VAL A 129 -0.74 6.06 -11.20
C VAL A 129 0.51 5.27 -11.54
N HIS A 130 1.26 4.79 -10.53
CA HIS A 130 2.48 3.99 -10.74
C HIS A 130 2.22 2.74 -11.59
N PHE A 131 1.08 2.07 -11.39
CA PHE A 131 0.68 0.89 -12.18
C PHE A 131 -0.04 1.23 -13.49
N GLY A 132 -0.20 2.52 -13.82
CA GLY A 132 -0.88 2.96 -15.04
C GLY A 132 -2.38 2.61 -15.08
N LEU A 133 -3.02 2.49 -13.90
CA LEU A 133 -4.46 2.21 -13.78
C LEU A 133 -5.31 3.47 -13.91
N ILE A 134 -4.73 4.63 -13.63
CA ILE A 134 -5.31 5.96 -13.79
C ILE A 134 -4.25 6.89 -14.38
N GLU A 135 -4.68 7.94 -15.05
CA GLU A 135 -3.79 8.99 -15.54
C GLU A 135 -3.36 9.90 -14.36
N GLU A 136 -2.14 10.41 -14.44
CA GLU A 136 -1.62 11.35 -13.46
C GLU A 136 -2.28 12.72 -13.65
N ASP A 137 -3.09 13.14 -12.68
CA ASP A 137 -3.73 14.46 -12.72
C ASP A 137 -2.68 15.57 -12.68
N GLU A 138 -2.83 16.61 -13.53
CA GLU A 138 -1.88 17.75 -13.60
C GLU A 138 -1.77 18.49 -12.25
N ALA A 139 -2.77 18.42 -11.41
CA ALA A 139 -2.78 19.01 -10.07
C ALA A 139 -1.76 18.35 -9.12
N VAL A 140 -1.57 17.01 -9.21
CA VAL A 140 -0.60 16.27 -8.40
C VAL A 140 0.83 16.58 -8.85
N LYS A 141 1.05 16.75 -10.16
CA LYS A 141 2.36 17.17 -10.71
C LYS A 141 2.87 18.49 -10.15
N ASN A 142 1.96 19.39 -9.78
CA ASN A 142 2.32 20.69 -9.23
C ASN A 142 2.63 20.66 -7.73
N LEU A 143 2.09 19.71 -6.98
CA LEU A 143 2.38 19.52 -5.56
C LEU A 143 3.79 18.95 -5.35
N ASP A 144 4.18 17.91 -6.09
CA ASP A 144 5.52 17.30 -6.01
C ASP A 144 6.64 18.28 -6.42
N LYS A 145 6.35 19.21 -7.36
CA LYS A 145 7.32 20.25 -7.76
C LYS A 145 7.48 21.38 -6.75
N THR A 146 6.51 21.57 -5.85
CA THR A 146 6.54 22.64 -4.85
C THR A 146 7.37 22.24 -3.63
N GLU A 147 7.48 20.94 -3.33
CA GLU A 147 8.32 20.44 -2.24
C GLU A 147 9.82 20.41 -2.60
N GLU A 148 10.17 20.28 -3.90
CA GLU A 148 11.56 20.31 -4.36
C GLU A 148 12.14 21.74 -4.49
N ALA A 149 11.29 22.77 -4.42
CA ALA A 149 11.63 24.19 -4.58
C ALA A 149 11.35 25.01 -3.31
N ALA A 150 11.69 24.51 -2.12
CA ALA A 150 11.76 25.36 -0.94
C ALA A 150 13.03 26.24 -1.04
N PRO A 151 12.91 27.57 -1.16
CA PRO A 151 14.10 28.43 -1.20
C PRO A 151 14.79 28.36 0.17
N VAL A 152 16.07 28.10 0.15
CA VAL A 152 16.96 28.34 1.28
C VAL A 152 16.78 29.81 1.66
N VAL A 153 16.20 30.07 2.82
CA VAL A 153 16.07 31.41 3.37
C VAL A 153 17.48 31.82 3.81
N GLU A 154 18.17 32.60 2.99
CA GLU A 154 19.37 33.32 3.42
C GLU A 154 18.96 34.21 4.58
N GLU A 155 19.59 33.99 5.71
CA GLU A 155 19.48 34.79 6.92
C GLU A 155 20.08 36.15 6.63
N VAL A 156 19.21 37.14 6.30
CA VAL A 156 19.62 38.54 6.18
C VAL A 156 19.86 39.08 7.59
N THR A 157 21.09 39.10 8.00
CA THR A 157 21.52 39.87 9.18
C THR A 157 21.40 41.35 8.85
N LEU A 158 20.41 42.02 9.43
CA LEU A 158 20.31 43.46 9.45
C LEU A 158 21.29 44.02 10.44
N ASP A 159 22.39 44.61 9.95
CA ASP A 159 23.28 45.45 10.72
C ASP A 159 22.51 46.72 11.15
N LEU A 160 22.28 46.83 12.46
CA LEU A 160 21.59 47.96 13.13
C LEU A 160 22.62 48.91 13.79
N ASP A 161 23.64 49.30 13.03
CA ASP A 161 24.61 50.30 13.49
C ASP A 161 24.78 51.39 12.37
N ASP A 162 23.78 52.25 12.18
CA ASP A 162 24.00 53.56 11.59
C ASP A 162 22.68 54.34 11.61
N ALA A 163 22.43 55.10 12.65
CA ALA A 163 21.71 56.38 12.63
C ALA A 163 21.30 56.86 14.00
N ILE A 164 22.23 57.44 14.77
CA ILE A 164 21.87 58.51 15.70
C ILE A 164 22.97 59.58 15.60
N GLU A 165 22.86 60.51 14.69
CA GLU A 165 23.36 61.86 14.83
C GLU A 165 22.19 62.77 15.05
N ILE A 166 22.05 63.29 16.27
CA ILE A 166 21.15 64.40 16.63
C ILE A 166 22.03 65.62 16.69
N GLU A 167 21.82 66.52 15.73
CA GLU A 167 22.33 67.90 15.87
C GLU A 167 21.31 68.77 16.65
N ASP A 168 21.85 69.69 17.45
CA ASP A 168 21.22 70.69 18.31
C ASP A 168 20.27 71.67 17.57
#